data_5e58599b2b5650fa419318db0652f106
#
_entry.id   5e58599b2b5650fa419318db0652f106
#
_cell.length_a   1.000
_cell.length_b   1.000
_cell.length_c   1.000
_cell.angle_alpha   90.00
_cell.angle_beta   90.00
_cell.angle_gamma   90.00
#
_symmetry.space_group_name_H-M   'P 1'
#
loop_
_entity.id
_entity.type
_entity.pdbx_description
1 polymer ?
#
loop_
_entity_poly.entity_id
_entity_poly.type
_entity_poly.pdbx_seq_one_letter_code
_entity_poly.pdbx_strand_id
1 'polypeptide(L)'
;MNVRNVVLMVLMGWAGGACAQDFPLWERILSHYSAKTDQTPVPSMKMGRHMQMSLPGQAAPGDAARAAQILSAAAAVVSRYRDVRTAERDGYKPFFPTGRMGEEIHYTNYRYRRSEQRRVDYLRPGSILYKRTPQGLEAVGVMYSAPVDAPPQQLDAIAPLSVATWHRHVDFCGWPKDLPAAERFGPGARFGPQGSIHSEKACHEARGLWIPVVLGWMTHVYPNGTPKWGGMEMDVESGSPE
;
A
#
# COMPACT_ATOMS: atom_id res chain seq x y z
N MET A 1 45.79 29.62 -48.93
CA MET A 1 44.37 29.22 -48.94
C MET A 1 44.14 28.50 -47.65
N ASN A 2 43.55 29.19 -46.64
CA ASN A 2 43.24 28.62 -45.31
C ASN A 2 41.76 28.19 -45.25
N VAL A 3 41.55 26.90 -45.10
CA VAL A 3 40.22 26.32 -44.87
C VAL A 3 39.96 26.31 -43.35
N ARG A 4 39.06 27.16 -42.85
CA ARG A 4 38.61 27.19 -41.47
C ARG A 4 37.62 26.05 -41.27
N ASN A 5 37.99 25.05 -40.45
CA ASN A 5 37.09 24.05 -39.95
C ASN A 5 36.14 24.69 -38.91
N VAL A 6 34.89 24.79 -39.25
CA VAL A 6 33.78 25.13 -38.29
C VAL A 6 33.39 23.82 -37.65
N VAL A 7 33.75 23.64 -36.36
CA VAL A 7 33.25 22.56 -35.53
C VAL A 7 31.88 22.99 -35.02
N LEU A 8 30.84 22.37 -35.53
CA LEU A 8 29.47 22.51 -35.06
C LEU A 8 29.33 21.68 -33.77
N MET A 9 29.41 22.30 -32.59
CA MET A 9 29.04 21.64 -31.35
C MET A 9 27.51 21.47 -31.28
N VAL A 10 27.05 20.28 -31.55
CA VAL A 10 25.67 19.87 -31.23
C VAL A 10 25.59 19.71 -29.73
N LEU A 11 25.03 20.70 -29.06
CA LEU A 11 24.59 20.57 -27.65
C LEU A 11 23.40 19.61 -27.61
N MET A 12 23.68 18.32 -27.44
CA MET A 12 22.66 17.36 -27.00
C MET A 12 22.26 17.74 -25.58
N GLY A 13 21.12 18.42 -25.48
CA GLY A 13 20.45 18.61 -24.19
C GLY A 13 20.11 17.25 -23.59
N TRP A 14 20.87 16.84 -22.60
CA TRP A 14 20.49 15.73 -21.74
C TRP A 14 19.26 16.18 -20.96
N ALA A 15 18.08 15.73 -21.38
CA ALA A 15 16.93 15.66 -20.50
C ALA A 15 17.30 14.67 -19.39
N GLY A 16 17.84 15.19 -18.28
CA GLY A 16 18.20 14.39 -17.12
C GLY A 16 16.95 13.80 -16.50
N GLY A 17 16.56 12.63 -16.96
CA GLY A 17 15.59 11.79 -16.24
C GLY A 17 16.16 11.48 -14.86
N ALA A 18 15.34 11.58 -13.81
CA ALA A 18 15.74 11.21 -12.46
C ALA A 18 16.26 9.77 -12.45
N CYS A 19 17.46 9.56 -11.93
CA CYS A 19 18.05 8.23 -11.83
C CYS A 19 17.36 7.47 -10.69
N ALA A 20 17.12 6.16 -10.84
CA ALA A 20 16.48 5.33 -9.81
C ALA A 20 17.22 5.39 -8.45
N GLN A 21 18.49 5.79 -8.42
CA GLN A 21 19.29 5.98 -7.20
C GLN A 21 18.89 7.23 -6.39
N ASP A 22 18.15 8.17 -7.00
CA ASP A 22 17.70 9.41 -6.35
C ASP A 22 16.47 9.23 -5.47
N PHE A 23 15.94 8.00 -5.39
CA PHE A 23 14.75 7.67 -4.62
C PHE A 23 15.07 6.82 -3.38
N PRO A 24 14.27 6.91 -2.31
CA PRO A 24 14.40 6.03 -1.15
C PRO A 24 14.35 4.56 -1.55
N LEU A 25 15.09 3.71 -0.83
CA LEU A 25 15.20 2.28 -1.13
C LEU A 25 13.85 1.58 -1.24
N TRP A 26 12.91 1.90 -0.36
CA TRP A 26 11.57 1.29 -0.34
C TRP A 26 10.74 1.66 -1.58
N GLU A 27 10.84 2.88 -2.10
CA GLU A 27 10.17 3.28 -3.35
C GLU A 27 10.73 2.53 -4.56
N ARG A 28 12.05 2.36 -4.58
CA ARG A 28 12.73 1.59 -5.63
C ARG A 28 12.28 0.12 -5.61
N ILE A 29 12.11 -0.46 -4.41
CA ILE A 29 11.59 -1.81 -4.26
C ILE A 29 10.15 -1.87 -4.78
N LEU A 30 9.29 -0.93 -4.39
CA LEU A 30 7.90 -0.90 -4.83
C LEU A 30 7.77 -0.76 -6.35
N SER A 31 8.52 0.14 -6.97
CA SER A 31 8.49 0.32 -8.43
C SER A 31 8.93 -0.93 -9.17
N HIS A 32 9.94 -1.65 -8.67
CA HIS A 32 10.39 -2.89 -9.28
C HIS A 32 9.33 -4.00 -9.23
N TYR A 33 8.58 -4.08 -8.13
CA TYR A 33 7.45 -5.03 -8.01
C TYR A 33 6.26 -4.61 -8.87
N SER A 34 5.98 -3.32 -8.99
CA SER A 34 4.86 -2.79 -9.76
C SER A 34 5.02 -2.93 -11.26
N ALA A 35 6.24 -2.75 -11.78
CA ALA A 35 6.51 -2.80 -13.22
C ALA A 35 6.21 -4.17 -13.88
N LYS A 36 6.10 -5.24 -13.10
CA LYS A 36 5.84 -6.60 -13.59
C LYS A 36 4.37 -6.98 -13.68
N THR A 37 3.45 -6.13 -13.27
CA THR A 37 2.12 -6.57 -12.84
C THR A 37 0.94 -5.82 -13.45
N ASP A 38 1.17 -4.95 -14.43
CA ASP A 38 0.14 -4.06 -15.00
C ASP A 38 -0.75 -4.70 -16.09
N GLN A 39 -0.88 -6.01 -16.17
CA GLN A 39 -1.48 -6.61 -17.37
C GLN A 39 -2.85 -7.28 -17.21
N THR A 40 -3.43 -7.36 -16.02
CA THR A 40 -4.76 -7.96 -15.87
C THR A 40 -5.70 -7.06 -15.10
N PRO A 41 -6.70 -6.45 -15.76
CA PRO A 41 -7.70 -5.68 -15.06
C PRO A 41 -8.56 -6.61 -14.19
N VAL A 42 -8.30 -6.63 -12.88
CA VAL A 42 -9.22 -7.24 -11.92
C VAL A 42 -10.44 -6.33 -11.78
N PRO A 43 -11.67 -6.83 -11.92
CA PRO A 43 -12.88 -6.04 -11.70
C PRO A 43 -12.83 -5.34 -10.33
N SER A 44 -12.85 -4.03 -10.35
CA SER A 44 -12.65 -3.21 -9.17
C SER A 44 -13.32 -1.84 -9.33
N MET A 45 -13.55 -1.18 -8.20
CA MET A 45 -14.03 0.21 -8.14
C MET A 45 -12.86 1.14 -7.80
N LYS A 46 -12.74 2.27 -8.49
CA LYS A 46 -11.77 3.30 -8.12
C LYS A 46 -12.37 4.16 -7.00
N MET A 47 -11.65 4.21 -5.87
CA MET A 47 -12.02 5.01 -4.70
C MET A 47 -10.98 6.13 -4.52
N GLY A 48 -11.31 7.31 -5.03
CA GLY A 48 -10.34 8.41 -5.03
C GLY A 48 -9.19 8.22 -6.02
N ARG A 49 -8.07 8.94 -5.79
CA ARG A 49 -6.93 9.01 -6.72
C ARG A 49 -6.03 7.79 -6.66
N HIS A 50 -5.87 7.24 -5.45
CA HIS A 50 -4.80 6.29 -5.15
C HIS A 50 -5.31 4.95 -4.61
N MET A 51 -6.59 4.64 -4.78
CA MET A 51 -7.16 3.41 -4.24
C MET A 51 -8.12 2.74 -5.24
N GLN A 52 -8.00 1.44 -5.34
CA GLN A 52 -8.98 0.56 -5.99
C GLN A 52 -9.47 -0.45 -4.96
N MET A 53 -10.77 -0.76 -5.00
CA MET A 53 -11.40 -1.73 -4.11
C MET A 53 -12.01 -2.86 -4.93
N SER A 54 -12.03 -4.06 -4.38
CA SER A 54 -12.76 -5.18 -4.98
C SER A 54 -14.25 -4.89 -5.05
N LEU A 55 -14.92 -5.47 -6.02
CA LEU A 55 -16.37 -5.51 -6.00
C LEU A 55 -16.82 -6.44 -4.85
N PRO A 56 -17.94 -6.13 -4.19
CA PRO A 56 -18.52 -7.03 -3.19
C PRO A 56 -18.98 -8.33 -3.85
N GLY A 57 -18.75 -9.46 -3.19
CA GLY A 57 -19.25 -10.76 -3.60
C GLY A 57 -20.67 -11.01 -3.09
N GLN A 58 -21.36 -11.95 -3.72
CA GLN A 58 -22.61 -12.48 -3.16
C GLN A 58 -22.29 -13.44 -2.02
N ALA A 59 -23.14 -13.40 -0.97
CA ALA A 59 -22.99 -14.31 0.14
C ALA A 59 -23.20 -15.76 -0.31
N ALA A 60 -22.27 -16.63 0.10
CA ALA A 60 -22.31 -18.07 -0.20
C ALA A 60 -22.40 -18.89 1.10
N PRO A 61 -22.97 -20.13 1.03
CA PRO A 61 -22.94 -21.05 2.15
C PRO A 61 -21.50 -21.24 2.68
N GLY A 62 -21.33 -21.10 3.98
CA GLY A 62 -20.02 -21.26 4.64
C GLY A 62 -19.20 -19.97 4.80
N ASP A 63 -19.56 -18.85 4.16
CA ASP A 63 -18.82 -17.58 4.29
C ASP A 63 -18.77 -17.08 5.72
N ALA A 64 -19.87 -17.13 6.45
CA ALA A 64 -19.90 -16.73 7.85
C ALA A 64 -18.97 -17.58 8.72
N ALA A 65 -18.88 -18.88 8.48
CA ALA A 65 -17.99 -19.77 9.21
C ALA A 65 -16.51 -19.49 8.86
N ARG A 66 -16.18 -19.25 7.60
CA ARG A 66 -14.83 -18.86 7.14
C ARG A 66 -14.43 -17.51 7.77
N ALA A 67 -15.32 -16.52 7.71
CA ALA A 67 -15.08 -15.22 8.31
C ALA A 67 -14.83 -15.33 9.83
N ALA A 68 -15.62 -16.13 10.55
CA ALA A 68 -15.43 -16.37 11.98
C ALA A 68 -14.06 -17.00 12.29
N GLN A 69 -13.60 -17.96 11.48
CA GLN A 69 -12.27 -18.56 11.64
C GLN A 69 -11.16 -17.53 11.44
N ILE A 70 -11.25 -16.68 10.42
CA ILE A 70 -10.27 -15.62 10.15
C ILE A 70 -10.26 -14.60 11.29
N LEU A 71 -11.43 -14.19 11.78
CA LEU A 71 -11.54 -13.27 12.93
C LEU A 71 -10.92 -13.87 14.20
N SER A 72 -11.16 -15.16 14.47
CA SER A 72 -10.53 -15.85 15.60
C SER A 72 -9.00 -15.87 15.49
N ALA A 73 -8.47 -16.16 14.31
CA ALA A 73 -7.03 -16.12 14.05
C ALA A 73 -6.47 -14.70 14.22
N ALA A 74 -7.15 -13.69 13.67
CA ALA A 74 -6.75 -12.28 13.80
C ALA A 74 -6.74 -11.84 15.27
N ALA A 75 -7.74 -12.24 16.07
CA ALA A 75 -7.80 -11.96 17.51
C ALA A 75 -6.61 -12.58 18.26
N ALA A 76 -6.26 -13.83 17.95
CA ALA A 76 -5.10 -14.50 18.53
C ALA A 76 -3.79 -13.76 18.19
N VAL A 77 -3.64 -13.29 16.95
CA VAL A 77 -2.48 -12.51 16.50
C VAL A 77 -2.41 -11.17 17.24
N VAL A 78 -3.51 -10.41 17.28
CA VAL A 78 -3.58 -9.12 18.00
C VAL A 78 -3.22 -9.30 19.47
N SER A 79 -3.74 -10.35 20.12
CA SER A 79 -3.41 -10.68 21.51
C SER A 79 -1.92 -11.00 21.69
N ARG A 80 -1.32 -11.83 20.81
CA ARG A 80 0.10 -12.19 20.82
C ARG A 80 1.01 -10.99 20.71
N TYR A 81 0.66 -10.05 19.83
CA TYR A 81 1.49 -8.90 19.50
C TYR A 81 1.02 -7.60 20.17
N ARG A 82 0.31 -7.71 21.30
CA ARG A 82 -0.08 -6.54 22.12
C ARG A 82 1.12 -5.67 22.48
N ASP A 83 2.26 -6.29 22.83
CA ASP A 83 3.56 -5.60 22.96
C ASP A 83 4.27 -5.60 21.61
N VAL A 84 4.43 -4.41 21.03
CA VAL A 84 5.08 -4.19 19.73
C VAL A 84 6.49 -4.80 19.67
N ARG A 85 7.22 -4.83 20.80
CA ARG A 85 8.55 -5.44 20.88
C ARG A 85 8.52 -6.94 20.56
N THR A 86 7.38 -7.60 20.80
CA THR A 86 7.20 -9.00 20.41
C THR A 86 7.10 -9.13 18.89
N ALA A 87 6.38 -8.23 18.23
CA ALA A 87 6.33 -8.17 16.77
C ALA A 87 7.72 -7.89 16.17
N GLU A 88 8.45 -6.94 16.75
CA GLU A 88 9.80 -6.59 16.30
C GLU A 88 10.78 -7.76 16.41
N ARG A 89 10.74 -8.52 17.51
CA ARG A 89 11.54 -9.75 17.66
C ARG A 89 11.20 -10.82 16.63
N ASP A 90 9.94 -10.90 16.24
CA ASP A 90 9.47 -11.83 15.20
C ASP A 90 9.71 -11.30 13.76
N GLY A 91 10.38 -10.14 13.63
CA GLY A 91 10.84 -9.58 12.36
C GLY A 91 9.86 -8.63 11.67
N TYR A 92 8.81 -8.19 12.35
CA TYR A 92 7.96 -7.11 11.87
C TYR A 92 8.65 -5.75 12.07
N LYS A 93 8.48 -4.86 11.11
CA LYS A 93 9.04 -3.50 11.13
C LYS A 93 8.02 -2.51 10.60
N PRO A 94 8.01 -1.25 11.07
CA PRO A 94 7.09 -0.25 10.55
C PRO A 94 7.34 -0.06 9.05
N PHE A 95 6.26 -0.07 8.28
CA PHE A 95 6.32 0.14 6.83
C PHE A 95 6.68 1.60 6.50
N PHE A 96 6.08 2.55 7.23
CA PHE A 96 6.51 3.95 7.26
C PHE A 96 6.99 4.29 8.67
N PRO A 97 8.11 5.02 8.82
CA PRO A 97 8.70 5.28 10.13
C PRO A 97 7.93 6.28 10.99
N THR A 98 6.90 6.93 10.44
CA THR A 98 6.17 8.01 11.12
C THR A 98 4.68 7.70 11.16
N GLY A 99 4.13 7.63 12.38
CA GLY A 99 2.68 7.64 12.63
C GLY A 99 2.33 8.81 13.53
N ARG A 100 1.28 9.56 13.19
CA ARG A 100 0.69 10.60 14.06
C ARG A 100 -0.18 9.95 15.13
N MET A 101 -0.57 10.73 16.15
CA MET A 101 -1.55 10.26 17.14
C MET A 101 -2.86 9.87 16.45
N GLY A 102 -3.38 8.69 16.80
CA GLY A 102 -4.59 8.13 16.20
C GLY A 102 -4.38 7.47 14.84
N GLU A 103 -3.25 7.69 14.18
CA GLU A 103 -2.94 7.11 12.88
C GLU A 103 -2.57 5.63 12.99
N GLU A 104 -2.99 4.85 12.00
CA GLU A 104 -2.67 3.43 11.91
C GLU A 104 -1.29 3.23 11.29
N ILE A 105 -0.51 2.36 11.89
CA ILE A 105 0.85 2.02 11.48
C ILE A 105 0.91 0.54 11.15
N HIS A 106 1.32 0.22 9.91
CA HIS A 106 1.57 -1.15 9.47
C HIS A 106 2.94 -1.61 9.92
N TYR A 107 3.00 -2.62 10.79
CA TYR A 107 4.22 -3.36 11.09
C TYR A 107 4.28 -4.58 10.18
N THR A 108 5.16 -4.55 9.19
CA THR A 108 5.21 -5.54 8.11
C THR A 108 6.37 -6.51 8.29
N ASN A 109 6.07 -7.81 8.16
CA ASN A 109 7.06 -8.86 8.01
C ASN A 109 7.11 -9.27 6.54
N TYR A 110 8.15 -8.84 5.83
CA TYR A 110 8.29 -9.07 4.38
C TYR A 110 8.43 -10.55 4.01
N ARG A 111 8.91 -11.41 4.93
CA ARG A 111 8.97 -12.85 4.71
C ARG A 111 7.57 -13.44 4.68
N TYR A 112 6.72 -13.09 5.64
CA TYR A 112 5.33 -13.57 5.69
C TYR A 112 4.51 -12.97 4.54
N ARG A 113 4.64 -11.69 4.26
CA ARG A 113 4.01 -11.05 3.12
C ARG A 113 4.36 -11.72 1.78
N ARG A 114 5.61 -12.12 1.58
CA ARG A 114 6.03 -12.89 0.40
C ARG A 114 5.41 -14.29 0.37
N SER A 115 5.24 -14.91 1.53
CA SER A 115 4.56 -16.20 1.67
C SER A 115 3.08 -16.13 1.28
N GLU A 116 2.39 -15.05 1.66
CA GLU A 116 0.99 -14.80 1.33
C GLU A 116 0.72 -14.77 -0.17
N GLN A 117 1.69 -14.41 -0.99
CA GLN A 117 1.55 -14.44 -2.45
C GLN A 117 1.29 -15.86 -2.99
N ARG A 118 1.55 -16.89 -2.20
CA ARG A 118 1.30 -18.29 -2.54
C ARG A 118 0.21 -18.91 -1.68
N ARG A 119 0.23 -18.62 -0.39
CA ARG A 119 -0.71 -19.16 0.61
C ARG A 119 -0.72 -18.29 1.84
N VAL A 120 -1.90 -17.89 2.29
CA VAL A 120 -2.10 -17.16 3.53
C VAL A 120 -2.04 -18.10 4.73
N ASP A 121 -1.25 -17.73 5.73
CA ASP A 121 -1.26 -18.29 7.08
C ASP A 121 -1.87 -17.23 8.00
N TYR A 122 -3.11 -17.44 8.43
CA TYR A 122 -3.84 -16.44 9.22
C TYR A 122 -3.21 -16.16 10.59
N LEU A 123 -2.34 -17.03 11.09
CA LEU A 123 -1.59 -16.81 12.33
C LEU A 123 -0.25 -16.09 12.11
N ARG A 124 0.14 -15.88 10.85
CA ARG A 124 1.38 -15.20 10.44
C ARG A 124 1.09 -14.18 9.34
N PRO A 125 0.28 -13.13 9.64
CA PRO A 125 -0.10 -12.14 8.64
C PRO A 125 1.11 -11.37 8.12
N GLY A 126 0.99 -10.83 6.91
CA GLY A 126 1.99 -9.97 6.30
C GLY A 126 2.21 -8.68 7.10
N SER A 127 1.16 -8.15 7.74
CA SER A 127 1.30 -7.00 8.63
C SER A 127 0.39 -7.09 9.85
N ILE A 128 0.85 -6.47 10.94
CA ILE A 128 0.08 -6.18 12.14
C ILE A 128 -0.21 -4.69 12.13
N LEU A 129 -1.44 -4.32 12.44
CA LEU A 129 -1.91 -2.94 12.46
C LEU A 129 -1.84 -2.42 13.89
N TYR A 130 -1.07 -1.36 14.08
CA TYR A 130 -0.95 -0.65 15.36
C TYR A 130 -1.53 0.74 15.24
N LYS A 131 -2.24 1.16 16.27
CA LYS A 131 -2.71 2.54 16.44
C LYS A 131 -1.84 3.24 17.48
N ARG A 132 -1.44 4.47 17.20
CA ARG A 132 -0.70 5.28 18.18
C ARG A 132 -1.67 5.89 19.19
N THR A 133 -1.45 5.57 20.47
CA THR A 133 -2.23 6.07 21.61
C THR A 133 -1.32 6.83 22.57
N PRO A 134 -1.86 7.57 23.54
CA PRO A 134 -1.05 8.20 24.60
C PRO A 134 -0.23 7.20 25.43
N GLN A 135 -0.67 5.94 25.48
CA GLN A 135 0.00 4.87 26.22
C GLN A 135 1.04 4.11 25.37
N GLY A 136 1.16 4.44 24.09
CA GLY A 136 2.08 3.80 23.16
C GLY A 136 1.39 3.22 21.92
N LEU A 137 1.91 2.12 21.40
CA LEU A 137 1.34 1.43 20.26
C LEU A 137 0.41 0.31 20.74
N GLU A 138 -0.83 0.34 20.26
CA GLU A 138 -1.86 -0.67 20.51
C GLU A 138 -2.09 -1.49 19.23
N ALA A 139 -2.00 -2.81 19.32
CA ALA A 139 -2.34 -3.71 18.22
C ALA A 139 -3.87 -3.74 18.05
N VAL A 140 -4.36 -3.33 16.89
CA VAL A 140 -5.79 -3.19 16.62
C VAL A 140 -6.30 -4.15 15.56
N GLY A 141 -5.43 -4.67 14.71
CA GLY A 141 -5.82 -5.56 13.63
C GLY A 141 -4.65 -6.23 12.92
N VAL A 142 -4.95 -6.90 11.84
CA VAL A 142 -4.00 -7.53 10.94
C VAL A 142 -4.32 -7.20 9.49
N MET A 143 -3.33 -7.31 8.60
CA MET A 143 -3.52 -7.17 7.17
C MET A 143 -3.03 -8.44 6.48
N TYR A 144 -3.88 -9.03 5.67
CA TYR A 144 -3.53 -10.09 4.74
C TYR A 144 -3.36 -9.53 3.34
N SER A 145 -2.51 -10.15 2.54
CA SER A 145 -2.26 -9.72 1.16
C SER A 145 -2.40 -10.85 0.16
N ALA A 146 -2.69 -10.45 -1.08
CA ALA A 146 -2.78 -11.35 -2.22
C ALA A 146 -1.98 -10.78 -3.40
N PRO A 147 -1.65 -11.62 -4.41
CA PRO A 147 -1.00 -11.15 -5.63
C PRO A 147 -1.74 -9.98 -6.28
N VAL A 148 -1.02 -9.13 -6.97
CA VAL A 148 -1.59 -7.97 -7.65
C VAL A 148 -2.56 -8.37 -8.77
N ASP A 149 -2.31 -9.51 -9.41
CA ASP A 149 -3.11 -10.11 -10.46
C ASP A 149 -4.13 -11.15 -9.95
N ALA A 150 -4.29 -11.26 -8.61
CA ALA A 150 -5.23 -12.20 -8.02
C ALA A 150 -6.66 -11.95 -8.52
N PRO A 151 -7.29 -12.94 -9.18
CA PRO A 151 -8.68 -12.79 -9.62
C PRO A 151 -9.63 -12.79 -8.41
N PRO A 152 -10.89 -12.32 -8.57
CA PRO A 152 -11.87 -12.27 -7.48
C PRO A 152 -12.04 -13.59 -6.74
N GLN A 153 -11.99 -14.71 -7.44
CA GLN A 153 -12.10 -16.06 -6.85
C GLN A 153 -10.95 -16.36 -5.89
N GLN A 154 -9.73 -15.88 -6.17
CA GLN A 154 -8.59 -16.05 -5.29
C GLN A 154 -8.71 -15.14 -4.05
N LEU A 155 -9.18 -13.92 -4.23
CA LEU A 155 -9.45 -13.01 -3.11
C LEU A 155 -10.54 -13.60 -2.19
N ASP A 156 -11.62 -14.12 -2.78
CA ASP A 156 -12.71 -14.78 -2.04
C ASP A 156 -12.23 -16.02 -1.30
N ALA A 157 -11.35 -16.82 -1.91
CA ALA A 157 -10.79 -18.02 -1.26
C ALA A 157 -9.95 -17.67 -0.01
N ILE A 158 -9.33 -16.50 0.03
CA ILE A 158 -8.57 -16.02 1.20
C ILE A 158 -9.53 -15.41 2.23
N ALA A 159 -10.40 -14.49 1.82
CA ALA A 159 -11.42 -13.91 2.71
C ALA A 159 -12.69 -13.65 1.90
N PRO A 160 -13.87 -14.10 2.38
CA PRO A 160 -15.11 -14.02 1.60
C PRO A 160 -15.41 -12.59 1.16
N LEU A 161 -15.58 -12.38 -0.14
CA LEU A 161 -15.92 -11.07 -0.72
C LEU A 161 -17.30 -10.57 -0.31
N SER A 162 -18.15 -11.44 0.23
CA SER A 162 -19.42 -11.08 0.85
C SER A 162 -19.26 -10.38 2.20
N VAL A 163 -18.06 -10.44 2.81
CA VAL A 163 -17.74 -9.87 4.12
C VAL A 163 -16.55 -8.92 4.03
N ALA A 164 -15.48 -9.35 3.35
CA ALA A 164 -14.23 -8.64 3.28
C ALA A 164 -14.16 -7.75 2.04
N THR A 165 -13.75 -6.51 2.21
CA THR A 165 -13.38 -5.63 1.11
C THR A 165 -11.87 -5.67 0.92
N TRP A 166 -11.44 -6.02 -0.29
CA TRP A 166 -10.04 -5.93 -0.68
C TRP A 166 -9.77 -4.58 -1.33
N HIS A 167 -8.62 -4.02 -1.06
CA HIS A 167 -8.15 -2.79 -1.72
C HIS A 167 -6.71 -2.95 -2.20
N ARG A 168 -6.32 -2.11 -3.13
CA ARG A 168 -4.92 -1.90 -3.51
C ARG A 168 -4.65 -0.43 -3.76
N HIS A 169 -3.43 -0.03 -3.48
CA HIS A 169 -3.00 1.33 -3.77
C HIS A 169 -2.45 1.42 -5.18
N VAL A 170 -2.83 2.46 -5.90
CA VAL A 170 -2.51 2.67 -7.31
C VAL A 170 -2.08 4.11 -7.58
N ASP A 171 -1.44 4.30 -8.71
CA ASP A 171 -1.16 5.63 -9.27
C ASP A 171 -0.30 6.51 -8.35
N PHE A 172 0.67 5.94 -7.62
CA PHE A 172 1.55 6.71 -6.76
C PHE A 172 2.67 7.37 -7.55
N CYS A 173 3.01 8.59 -7.14
CA CYS A 173 4.24 9.24 -7.51
C CYS A 173 5.19 9.26 -6.30
N GLY A 174 6.25 8.45 -6.35
CA GLY A 174 7.31 8.46 -5.36
C GLY A 174 8.11 9.77 -5.44
N TRP A 175 8.61 10.23 -4.32
CA TRP A 175 9.31 11.52 -4.21
C TRP A 175 10.83 11.39 -4.28
N PRO A 176 11.56 12.40 -4.81
CA PRO A 176 13.02 12.49 -4.69
C PRO A 176 13.48 12.56 -3.22
N LYS A 177 14.70 12.07 -2.94
CA LYS A 177 15.22 11.93 -1.56
C LYS A 177 15.16 13.22 -0.74
N ASP A 178 15.47 14.34 -1.34
CA ASP A 178 15.66 15.62 -0.65
C ASP A 178 14.40 16.51 -0.66
N LEU A 179 13.24 15.93 -0.93
CA LEU A 179 11.99 16.68 -1.00
C LEU A 179 11.54 17.11 0.40
N PRO A 180 11.05 18.35 0.59
CA PRO A 180 10.47 18.82 1.84
C PRO A 180 9.32 17.92 2.33
N ALA A 181 9.19 17.75 3.65
CA ALA A 181 8.16 16.91 4.24
C ALA A 181 6.73 17.35 3.85
N ALA A 182 6.48 18.64 3.71
CA ALA A 182 5.18 19.19 3.31
C ALA A 182 4.74 18.76 1.89
N GLU A 183 5.68 18.45 1.01
CA GLU A 183 5.36 17.92 -0.33
C GLU A 183 5.12 16.41 -0.36
N ARG A 184 5.43 15.71 0.73
CA ARG A 184 5.31 14.26 0.87
C ARG A 184 4.12 13.83 1.71
N PHE A 185 3.73 14.65 2.68
CA PHE A 185 2.74 14.31 3.70
C PHE A 185 1.80 15.47 3.99
N GLY A 186 0.53 15.15 4.24
CA GLY A 186 -0.48 16.11 4.63
C GLY A 186 -1.36 16.60 3.48
N PRO A 187 -2.31 17.50 3.75
CA PRO A 187 -3.35 17.89 2.81
C PRO A 187 -2.85 18.53 1.51
N GLY A 188 -1.67 19.17 1.54
CA GLY A 188 -1.03 19.80 0.38
C GLY A 188 0.03 18.94 -0.33
N ALA A 189 0.17 17.67 0.04
CA ALA A 189 1.19 16.81 -0.53
C ALA A 189 1.02 16.65 -2.05
N ARG A 190 2.13 16.74 -2.77
CA ARG A 190 2.15 16.47 -4.22
C ARG A 190 2.46 15.02 -4.52
N PHE A 191 3.25 14.37 -3.68
CA PHE A 191 3.78 13.02 -3.83
C PHE A 191 3.21 12.06 -2.77
N GLY A 192 3.41 10.75 -2.99
CA GLY A 192 3.08 9.71 -2.02
C GLY A 192 1.60 9.35 -1.94
N PRO A 193 1.19 8.70 -0.84
CA PRO A 193 -0.14 8.09 -0.73
C PRO A 193 -1.32 9.07 -0.75
N GLN A 194 -1.07 10.32 -0.36
CA GLN A 194 -2.07 11.40 -0.34
C GLN A 194 -1.79 12.46 -1.42
N GLY A 195 -0.82 12.19 -2.30
CA GLY A 195 -0.33 13.14 -3.28
C GLY A 195 -1.37 13.54 -4.33
N SER A 196 -1.27 14.78 -4.80
CA SER A 196 -2.12 15.25 -5.91
C SER A 196 -1.68 14.69 -7.27
N ILE A 197 -0.42 14.25 -7.41
CA ILE A 197 0.11 13.66 -8.63
C ILE A 197 -0.35 12.19 -8.73
N HIS A 198 -1.18 11.88 -9.71
CA HIS A 198 -1.82 10.58 -9.90
C HIS A 198 -1.83 10.12 -11.36
N SER A 199 -0.90 10.62 -12.17
CA SER A 199 -0.67 10.13 -13.54
C SER A 199 0.83 10.02 -13.81
N GLU A 200 1.20 9.05 -14.63
CA GLU A 200 2.60 8.79 -15.00
C GLU A 200 3.27 10.03 -15.61
N LYS A 201 2.57 10.70 -16.55
CA LYS A 201 3.06 11.92 -17.18
C LYS A 201 3.38 13.01 -16.16
N ALA A 202 2.43 13.34 -15.28
CA ALA A 202 2.63 14.38 -14.26
C ALA A 202 3.71 13.98 -13.25
N CYS A 203 3.86 12.69 -12.96
CA CYS A 203 4.91 12.18 -12.09
C CYS A 203 6.29 12.38 -12.71
N HIS A 204 6.46 12.06 -13.98
CA HIS A 204 7.72 12.27 -14.71
C HIS A 204 8.06 13.76 -14.86
N GLU A 205 7.07 14.61 -15.15
CA GLU A 205 7.24 16.08 -15.19
C GLU A 205 7.70 16.64 -13.84
N ALA A 206 7.22 16.06 -12.73
CA ALA A 206 7.63 16.39 -11.37
C ALA A 206 8.95 15.70 -10.94
N ARG A 207 9.62 14.97 -11.82
CA ARG A 207 10.82 14.15 -11.56
C ARG A 207 10.62 13.09 -10.47
N GLY A 208 9.38 12.62 -10.31
CA GLY A 208 9.03 11.55 -9.41
C GLY A 208 9.25 10.16 -9.99
N LEU A 209 9.13 9.15 -9.15
CA LEU A 209 9.15 7.75 -9.52
C LEU A 209 7.73 7.24 -9.64
N TRP A 210 7.29 6.89 -10.86
CA TRP A 210 5.96 6.35 -11.07
C TRP A 210 5.83 4.93 -10.52
N ILE A 211 4.80 4.69 -9.72
CA ILE A 211 4.47 3.41 -9.11
C ILE A 211 3.00 3.11 -9.41
N PRO A 212 2.71 2.36 -10.49
CA PRO A 212 1.34 2.12 -10.93
C PRO A 212 0.51 1.32 -9.92
N VAL A 213 1.13 0.38 -9.20
CA VAL A 213 0.47 -0.41 -8.15
C VAL A 213 1.43 -0.65 -6.99
N VAL A 214 0.95 -0.51 -5.77
CA VAL A 214 1.72 -0.73 -4.54
C VAL A 214 1.38 -2.10 -3.94
N LEU A 215 2.28 -3.06 -4.06
CA LEU A 215 2.30 -4.34 -3.32
C LEU A 215 1.11 -5.32 -3.51
N GLY A 216 0.18 -5.07 -4.41
CA GLY A 216 -0.94 -5.97 -4.67
C GLY A 216 -2.17 -5.75 -3.78
N TRP A 217 -3.08 -6.72 -3.75
CA TRP A 217 -4.32 -6.65 -2.98
C TRP A 217 -4.08 -6.81 -1.48
N MET A 218 -4.86 -6.09 -0.67
CA MET A 218 -4.79 -6.10 0.78
C MET A 218 -6.19 -6.06 1.37
N THR A 219 -6.40 -6.76 2.50
CA THR A 219 -7.59 -6.61 3.33
C THR A 219 -7.19 -6.49 4.79
N HIS A 220 -7.80 -5.56 5.50
CA HIS A 220 -7.62 -5.37 6.93
C HIS A 220 -8.69 -6.12 7.70
N VAL A 221 -8.32 -6.67 8.84
CA VAL A 221 -9.22 -7.39 9.73
C VAL A 221 -9.03 -6.86 11.15
N TYR A 222 -10.08 -6.26 11.69
CA TYR A 222 -10.13 -5.71 13.05
C TYR A 222 -11.04 -6.60 13.89
N PRO A 223 -10.49 -7.50 14.73
CA PRO A 223 -11.28 -8.50 15.42
C PRO A 223 -11.95 -7.99 16.70
N ASN A 224 -11.52 -6.85 17.26
CA ASN A 224 -11.98 -6.34 18.55
C ASN A 224 -13.23 -5.48 18.41
N GLY A 225 -14.15 -5.56 19.41
CA GLY A 225 -15.43 -4.84 19.37
C GLY A 225 -16.34 -5.38 18.27
N THR A 226 -17.00 -4.48 17.52
CA THR A 226 -17.71 -4.89 16.30
C THR A 226 -16.68 -5.19 15.21
N PRO A 227 -16.58 -6.44 14.72
CA PRO A 227 -15.58 -6.79 13.73
C PRO A 227 -15.72 -5.96 12.46
N LYS A 228 -14.58 -5.45 11.96
CA LYS A 228 -14.53 -4.67 10.73
C LYS A 228 -13.59 -5.35 9.73
N TRP A 229 -13.94 -5.24 8.46
CA TRP A 229 -13.18 -5.76 7.33
C TRP A 229 -12.99 -4.66 6.28
N GLY A 230 -11.83 -4.64 5.64
CA GLY A 230 -11.65 -3.77 4.50
C GLY A 230 -10.40 -2.90 4.53
N GLY A 231 -10.47 -1.76 3.87
CA GLY A 231 -9.41 -0.77 3.83
C GLY A 231 -9.34 0.08 5.09
N MET A 232 -8.29 0.89 5.18
CA MET A 232 -8.19 1.90 6.24
C MET A 232 -9.48 2.73 6.30
N GLU A 233 -9.95 3.06 7.50
CA GLU A 233 -10.89 4.17 7.66
C GLU A 233 -10.21 5.42 7.07
N MET A 234 -10.45 5.68 5.80
CA MET A 234 -10.27 7.01 5.29
C MET A 234 -11.39 7.81 5.95
N ASP A 235 -11.03 8.69 6.86
CA ASP A 235 -11.92 9.79 7.19
C ASP A 235 -12.32 10.42 5.86
N VAL A 236 -13.53 10.11 5.41
CA VAL A 236 -14.17 10.79 4.32
C VAL A 236 -14.47 12.17 4.89
N GLU A 237 -13.49 13.07 4.84
CA GLU A 237 -13.81 14.47 4.93
C GLU A 237 -14.89 14.71 3.88
N SER A 238 -16.08 14.96 4.38
CA SER A 238 -17.24 15.37 3.60
C SER A 238 -16.86 16.62 2.81
N GLY A 239 -16.27 16.40 1.64
CA GLY A 239 -16.15 17.44 0.64
C GLY A 239 -17.58 17.73 0.17
N SER A 240 -18.16 18.80 0.68
CA SER A 240 -19.35 19.40 0.13
C SER A 240 -19.13 19.63 -1.36
N PRO A 241 -20.07 19.25 -2.23
CA PRO A 241 -20.01 19.64 -3.63
C PRO A 241 -20.24 21.14 -3.74
N GLU A 242 -19.29 21.87 -4.29
CA GLU A 242 -19.55 23.14 -4.98
C GLU A 242 -19.90 22.88 -6.45
#